data_45367870cd9430f575b4ab6d584ec440
#
_entry.id   45367870cd9430f575b4ab6d584ec440
#
_cell.length_a   1.000
_cell.length_b   1.000
_cell.length_c   1.000
_cell.angle_alpha   90.00
_cell.angle_beta   90.00
_cell.angle_gamma   90.00
#
_symmetry.space_group_name_H-M   'P 1'
#
loop_
_entity.id
_entity.type
_entity.pdbx_description
1 polymer ?
#
loop_
_entity_poly.entity_id
_entity_poly.type
_entity_poly.pdbx_seq_one_letter_code
_entity_poly.pdbx_strand_id
1 'polypeptide(L)'
;MKKRIFESTDTNVKKFVFEWGDQPSEKKGVAEAVLYRYGEYRKRTVICCSVMSGCPVGCTFCGTGKFFVRNLTKNEIVEQVRSCLETIDCGTRDIEKFQIMFMSMGEPMLNWKELKLAIIELADMYPTAQLLISTSAPTGMIYHLGELISFSMQIKRLGLQFSVHESTDEARAKLIPTNTCTLRQIAAMGDTWAAFTGRKPFFNYCVNTDNNGADDARRLASLFNPDVWECTLSVICEKDESVANSINRQLDIIEGFRKAMEDEGFHLRVFNPAGQDDIGGGCGQLWYFQKWLKSNL
;
A
#
# COMPACT_ATOMS: atom_id res chain seq x y z
N MET A 1 8.53 5.50 -23.08
CA MET A 1 8.39 4.65 -21.86
C MET A 1 8.88 3.25 -22.17
N LYS A 2 9.80 2.70 -21.36
CA LYS A 2 10.18 1.28 -21.38
C LYS A 2 9.39 0.53 -20.33
N LYS A 3 8.95 -0.70 -20.66
CA LYS A 3 8.23 -1.59 -19.74
C LYS A 3 8.99 -2.92 -19.65
N ARG A 4 9.21 -3.42 -18.43
CA ARG A 4 9.76 -4.76 -18.16
C ARG A 4 8.84 -5.51 -17.23
N ILE A 5 8.74 -6.82 -17.42
CA ILE A 5 7.90 -7.70 -16.61
C ILE A 5 8.79 -8.78 -16.02
N PHE A 6 8.65 -8.99 -14.73
CA PHE A 6 9.29 -10.07 -13.97
C PHE A 6 8.19 -10.93 -13.38
N GLU A 7 8.30 -12.24 -13.53
CA GLU A 7 7.34 -13.18 -12.99
C GLU A 7 8.00 -14.05 -11.93
N SER A 8 7.32 -14.27 -10.79
CA SER A 8 7.80 -15.14 -9.73
C SER A 8 7.84 -16.61 -10.19
N THR A 9 8.71 -17.39 -9.58
CA THR A 9 8.91 -18.82 -9.94
C THR A 9 7.61 -19.62 -9.83
N ASP A 10 6.77 -19.34 -8.86
CA ASP A 10 5.44 -19.95 -8.68
C ASP A 10 4.33 -19.31 -9.53
N THR A 11 4.69 -18.35 -10.39
CA THR A 11 3.80 -17.65 -11.35
C THR A 11 2.58 -16.93 -10.73
N ASN A 12 2.54 -16.74 -9.41
CA ASN A 12 1.42 -16.09 -8.73
C ASN A 12 1.59 -14.57 -8.61
N VAL A 13 2.79 -14.06 -8.89
CA VAL A 13 3.11 -12.63 -8.83
C VAL A 13 3.86 -12.19 -10.08
N LYS A 14 3.42 -11.07 -10.68
CA LYS A 14 4.15 -10.38 -11.74
C LYS A 14 4.48 -8.96 -11.29
N LYS A 15 5.75 -8.57 -11.41
CA LYS A 15 6.20 -7.21 -11.20
C LYS A 15 6.43 -6.51 -12.53
N PHE A 16 5.85 -5.34 -12.68
CA PHE A 16 5.99 -4.45 -13.82
C PHE A 16 6.86 -3.27 -13.44
N VAL A 17 7.86 -3.00 -14.25
CA VAL A 17 8.74 -1.85 -14.11
C VAL A 17 8.54 -0.92 -15.29
N PHE A 18 8.22 0.32 -15.01
CA PHE A 18 8.02 1.38 -15.99
C PHE A 18 9.15 2.40 -15.85
N GLU A 19 9.84 2.69 -16.96
CA GLU A 19 10.86 3.71 -17.02
C GLU A 19 10.47 4.79 -18.03
N TRP A 20 10.57 6.05 -17.64
CA TRP A 20 10.32 7.23 -18.46
C TRP A 20 11.61 8.07 -18.58
N GLY A 21 11.66 8.91 -19.59
CA GLY A 21 12.80 9.82 -19.83
C GLY A 21 13.73 9.37 -20.93
N ASP A 22 13.26 8.49 -21.82
CA ASP A 22 13.99 8.08 -23.02
C ASP A 22 14.02 9.19 -24.08
N GLN A 23 13.04 10.10 -24.08
CA GLN A 23 12.98 11.24 -24.97
C GLN A 23 13.38 12.51 -24.22
N PRO A 24 14.02 13.49 -24.89
CA PRO A 24 14.43 14.74 -24.24
C PRO A 24 13.28 15.54 -23.61
N SER A 25 12.05 15.37 -24.11
CA SER A 25 10.83 16.00 -23.59
C SER A 25 10.21 15.28 -22.41
N GLU A 26 10.63 14.04 -22.13
CA GLU A 26 10.06 13.23 -21.04
C GLU A 26 10.80 13.50 -19.73
N LYS A 27 10.03 13.69 -18.65
CA LYS A 27 10.62 13.73 -17.30
C LYS A 27 11.07 12.33 -16.89
N LYS A 28 12.34 12.21 -16.50
CA LYS A 28 12.87 10.94 -15.96
C LYS A 28 12.03 10.44 -14.80
N GLY A 29 11.93 9.12 -14.68
CA GLY A 29 11.25 8.47 -13.57
C GLY A 29 11.18 6.96 -13.76
N VAL A 30 10.96 6.27 -12.66
CA VAL A 30 10.72 4.82 -12.63
C VAL A 30 9.60 4.52 -11.65
N ALA A 31 8.75 3.55 -11.96
CA ALA A 31 7.76 3.03 -11.04
C ALA A 31 7.69 1.51 -11.12
N GLU A 32 7.33 0.89 -10.01
CA GLU A 32 7.06 -0.54 -9.92
C GLU A 32 5.58 -0.76 -9.59
N ALA A 33 4.91 -1.62 -10.36
CA ALA A 33 3.59 -2.13 -10.02
C ALA A 33 3.64 -3.64 -9.86
N VAL A 34 2.77 -4.20 -9.04
CA VAL A 34 2.74 -5.64 -8.77
C VAL A 34 1.32 -6.17 -8.99
N LEU A 35 1.23 -7.24 -9.77
CA LEU A 35 0.01 -8.00 -10.03
C LEU A 35 0.08 -9.32 -9.26
N TYR A 36 -0.89 -9.56 -8.41
CA TYR A 36 -1.03 -10.78 -7.61
C TYR A 36 -2.19 -11.63 -8.13
N ARG A 37 -1.94 -12.93 -8.22
CA ARG A 37 -2.92 -13.97 -8.48
C ARG A 37 -3.07 -14.85 -7.24
N TYR A 38 -4.27 -14.86 -6.65
CA TYR A 38 -4.56 -15.73 -5.50
C TYR A 38 -5.39 -16.93 -5.99
N GLY A 39 -4.69 -18.05 -6.27
CA GLY A 39 -5.24 -19.19 -6.98
C GLY A 39 -5.35 -18.91 -8.47
N GLU A 40 -6.49 -18.42 -8.92
CA GLU A 40 -6.74 -18.01 -10.31
C GLU A 40 -7.06 -16.51 -10.38
N TYR A 41 -6.77 -15.86 -11.52
CA TYR A 41 -7.14 -14.45 -11.72
C TYR A 41 -8.64 -14.22 -11.56
N ARG A 42 -9.49 -15.16 -11.99
CA ARG A 42 -10.95 -15.08 -11.82
C ARG A 42 -11.38 -15.07 -10.35
N LYS A 43 -10.68 -15.79 -9.48
CA LYS A 43 -11.01 -15.84 -8.05
C LYS A 43 -10.62 -14.56 -7.34
N ARG A 44 -9.36 -14.18 -7.48
CA ARG A 44 -8.87 -12.94 -6.88
C ARG A 44 -7.66 -12.38 -7.61
N THR A 45 -7.81 -11.15 -8.06
CA THR A 45 -6.75 -10.34 -8.67
C THR A 45 -6.52 -9.09 -7.87
N VAL A 46 -5.27 -8.81 -7.52
CA VAL A 46 -4.87 -7.59 -6.81
C VAL A 46 -3.76 -6.92 -7.61
N ILE A 47 -3.91 -5.61 -7.85
CA ILE A 47 -2.89 -4.77 -8.47
C ILE A 47 -2.46 -3.72 -7.46
N CYS A 48 -1.18 -3.71 -7.10
CA CYS A 48 -0.57 -2.62 -6.34
C CYS A 48 0.16 -1.70 -7.31
N CYS A 49 -0.25 -0.43 -7.40
CA CYS A 49 0.36 0.54 -8.30
C CYS A 49 1.01 1.70 -7.54
N SER A 50 2.01 2.29 -8.17
CA SER A 50 2.75 3.44 -7.68
C SER A 50 2.02 4.74 -8.02
N VAL A 51 2.15 5.74 -7.15
CA VAL A 51 1.64 7.10 -7.36
C VAL A 51 2.75 8.12 -7.55
N MET A 52 3.99 7.75 -7.26
CA MET A 52 5.18 8.57 -7.44
C MET A 52 6.33 7.72 -8.01
N SER A 53 7.31 8.37 -8.59
CA SER A 53 8.65 7.83 -8.78
C SER A 53 9.47 8.14 -7.54
N GLY A 54 9.70 7.12 -6.70
CA GLY A 54 10.22 7.30 -5.35
C GLY A 54 9.18 7.76 -4.33
N CYS A 55 9.63 8.17 -3.15
CA CYS A 55 8.76 8.65 -2.08
C CYS A 55 9.51 9.63 -1.17
N PRO A 56 8.93 10.80 -0.82
CA PRO A 56 9.58 11.75 0.07
C PRO A 56 9.42 11.40 1.56
N VAL A 57 8.57 10.45 1.91
CA VAL A 57 8.24 10.09 3.30
C VAL A 57 9.42 9.48 4.05
N GLY A 58 10.16 8.59 3.40
CA GLY A 58 11.41 8.06 3.94
C GLY A 58 11.26 7.03 5.05
N CYS A 59 10.17 6.25 5.05
CA CYS A 59 10.00 5.15 6.00
C CYS A 59 11.24 4.27 6.05
N THR A 60 11.74 3.96 7.25
CA THR A 60 13.04 3.30 7.44
C THR A 60 13.10 1.89 6.89
N PHE A 61 11.96 1.18 6.86
CA PHE A 61 11.82 -0.18 6.33
C PHE A 61 11.52 -0.24 4.83
N CYS A 62 11.22 0.91 4.19
CA CYS A 62 10.74 0.93 2.81
C CYS A 62 11.89 0.94 1.79
N GLY A 63 11.77 0.12 0.75
CA GLY A 63 12.76 0.02 -0.32
C GLY A 63 12.95 1.31 -1.14
N THR A 64 12.00 2.24 -1.16
CA THR A 64 12.18 3.55 -1.79
C THR A 64 13.13 4.43 -0.96
N GLY A 65 13.28 4.16 0.34
CA GLY A 65 14.00 5.05 1.25
C GLY A 65 13.45 6.47 1.18
N LYS A 66 14.32 7.47 1.32
CA LYS A 66 13.97 8.91 1.24
C LYS A 66 14.28 9.50 -0.14
N PHE A 67 14.06 8.75 -1.20
CA PHE A 67 14.33 9.22 -2.56
C PHE A 67 13.03 9.55 -3.27
N PHE A 68 12.88 10.82 -3.60
CA PHE A 68 11.77 11.33 -4.39
C PHE A 68 12.30 11.92 -5.69
N VAL A 69 11.79 11.42 -6.80
CA VAL A 69 12.11 11.89 -8.15
C VAL A 69 11.01 12.86 -8.61
N ARG A 70 9.78 12.38 -8.70
CA ARG A 70 8.61 13.19 -9.09
C ARG A 70 7.29 12.47 -8.81
N ASN A 71 6.22 13.24 -8.84
CA ASN A 71 4.86 12.68 -8.92
C ASN A 71 4.64 12.00 -10.27
N LEU A 72 3.87 10.91 -10.27
CA LEU A 72 3.34 10.32 -11.50
C LEU A 72 2.09 11.10 -11.92
N THR A 73 1.90 11.23 -13.21
CA THR A 73 0.68 11.78 -13.79
C THR A 73 -0.46 10.76 -13.71
N LYS A 74 -1.69 11.23 -13.84
CA LYS A 74 -2.89 10.39 -13.97
C LYS A 74 -2.68 9.26 -14.99
N ASN A 75 -2.19 9.58 -16.18
CA ASN A 75 -1.99 8.61 -17.26
C ASN A 75 -0.95 7.54 -16.88
N GLU A 76 0.13 7.92 -16.20
CA GLU A 76 1.15 6.97 -15.74
C GLU A 76 0.65 6.04 -14.64
N ILE A 77 -0.28 6.52 -13.77
CA ILE A 77 -0.92 5.69 -12.76
C ILE A 77 -1.89 4.68 -13.42
N VAL A 78 -2.73 5.15 -14.35
CA VAL A 78 -3.70 4.31 -15.07
C VAL A 78 -2.99 3.26 -15.93
N GLU A 79 -1.90 3.64 -16.59
CA GLU A 79 -1.12 2.76 -17.46
C GLU A 79 -0.55 1.54 -16.72
N GLN A 80 -0.16 1.70 -15.45
CA GLN A 80 0.30 0.58 -14.63
C GLN A 80 -0.80 -0.49 -14.50
N VAL A 81 -2.03 -0.07 -14.20
CA VAL A 81 -3.17 -0.98 -14.07
C VAL A 81 -3.50 -1.65 -15.39
N ARG A 82 -3.56 -0.88 -16.49
CA ARG A 82 -3.82 -1.43 -17.84
C ARG A 82 -2.78 -2.47 -18.24
N SER A 83 -1.51 -2.15 -18.08
CA SER A 83 -0.41 -3.06 -18.39
C SER A 83 -0.46 -4.36 -17.59
N CYS A 84 -0.85 -4.31 -16.31
CA CYS A 84 -1.06 -5.52 -15.51
C CYS A 84 -2.19 -6.37 -16.09
N LEU A 85 -3.32 -5.76 -16.42
CA LEU A 85 -4.52 -6.44 -16.92
C LEU A 85 -4.34 -7.02 -18.34
N GLU A 86 -3.44 -6.48 -19.16
CA GLU A 86 -3.09 -7.06 -20.46
C GLU A 86 -2.46 -8.46 -20.35
N THR A 87 -2.00 -8.87 -19.17
CA THR A 87 -1.31 -10.15 -18.95
C THR A 87 -2.15 -11.21 -18.23
N ILE A 88 -3.41 -10.92 -17.92
CA ILE A 88 -4.35 -11.88 -17.32
C ILE A 88 -5.13 -12.62 -18.42
N ASP A 89 -5.64 -13.79 -18.08
CA ASP A 89 -6.33 -14.71 -18.99
C ASP A 89 -7.87 -14.67 -18.89
N CYS A 90 -8.41 -13.65 -18.23
CA CYS A 90 -9.86 -13.50 -18.04
C CYS A 90 -10.30 -12.04 -18.18
N GLY A 91 -11.60 -11.84 -18.41
CA GLY A 91 -12.20 -10.50 -18.40
C GLY A 91 -12.26 -9.92 -16.99
N THR A 92 -12.06 -8.62 -16.86
CA THR A 92 -12.09 -7.94 -15.54
C THR A 92 -13.45 -8.05 -14.84
N ARG A 93 -14.54 -8.22 -15.58
CA ARG A 93 -15.90 -8.44 -15.05
C ARG A 93 -16.11 -9.84 -14.48
N ASP A 94 -15.26 -10.79 -14.89
CA ASP A 94 -15.33 -12.19 -14.45
C ASP A 94 -14.53 -12.43 -13.15
N ILE A 95 -13.85 -11.40 -12.64
CA ILE A 95 -13.04 -11.49 -11.42
C ILE A 95 -13.96 -11.31 -10.21
N GLU A 96 -14.07 -12.35 -9.38
CA GLU A 96 -14.91 -12.35 -8.17
C GLU A 96 -14.43 -11.30 -7.13
N LYS A 97 -13.11 -11.21 -6.93
CA LYS A 97 -12.51 -10.20 -6.04
C LYS A 97 -11.39 -9.44 -6.76
N PHE A 98 -11.75 -8.32 -7.36
CA PHE A 98 -10.80 -7.45 -8.05
C PHE A 98 -10.46 -6.23 -7.20
N GLN A 99 -9.16 -5.99 -6.97
CA GLN A 99 -8.65 -4.91 -6.12
C GLN A 99 -7.53 -4.14 -6.82
N ILE A 100 -7.61 -2.81 -6.77
CA ILE A 100 -6.54 -1.90 -7.22
C ILE A 100 -6.12 -1.08 -6.00
N MET A 101 -4.86 -1.18 -5.61
CA MET A 101 -4.31 -0.61 -4.39
C MET A 101 -3.22 0.41 -4.72
N PHE A 102 -3.37 1.64 -4.23
CA PHE A 102 -2.40 2.72 -4.41
C PHE A 102 -1.43 2.71 -3.22
N MET A 103 -0.49 1.75 -3.24
CA MET A 103 0.41 1.49 -2.10
C MET A 103 1.79 0.96 -2.48
N SER A 104 2.17 0.96 -3.78
CA SER A 104 3.51 0.50 -4.19
C SER A 104 4.55 1.58 -3.89
N MET A 105 4.80 2.53 -4.77
CA MET A 105 5.75 3.62 -4.53
C MET A 105 5.02 4.95 -4.38
N GLY A 106 5.46 5.74 -3.39
CA GLY A 106 4.94 7.08 -3.15
C GLY A 106 3.87 7.14 -2.06
N GLU A 107 3.58 8.37 -1.64
CA GLU A 107 2.51 8.69 -0.69
C GLU A 107 1.31 9.27 -1.45
N PRO A 108 0.15 8.58 -1.44
CA PRO A 108 -1.03 8.98 -2.18
C PRO A 108 -1.49 10.42 -1.93
N MET A 109 -1.48 10.86 -0.67
CA MET A 109 -1.97 12.19 -0.31
C MET A 109 -1.03 13.32 -0.73
N LEU A 110 0.23 13.04 -1.01
CA LEU A 110 1.18 14.02 -1.57
C LEU A 110 1.09 14.11 -3.11
N ASN A 111 0.34 13.21 -3.76
CA ASN A 111 0.00 13.28 -5.18
C ASN A 111 -1.52 13.24 -5.40
N TRP A 112 -2.28 13.81 -4.49
CA TRP A 112 -3.74 13.69 -4.45
C TRP A 112 -4.42 14.16 -5.73
N LYS A 113 -3.93 15.25 -6.34
CA LYS A 113 -4.50 15.80 -7.58
C LYS A 113 -4.53 14.78 -8.72
N GLU A 114 -3.40 14.17 -9.03
CA GLU A 114 -3.28 13.20 -10.13
C GLU A 114 -3.94 11.87 -9.78
N LEU A 115 -3.79 11.44 -8.51
CA LEU A 115 -4.41 10.21 -8.02
C LEU A 115 -5.93 10.28 -8.09
N LYS A 116 -6.55 11.39 -7.68
CA LYS A 116 -8.00 11.57 -7.77
C LYS A 116 -8.51 11.38 -9.18
N LEU A 117 -7.84 11.98 -10.17
CA LEU A 117 -8.18 11.82 -11.59
C LEU A 117 -7.99 10.37 -12.06
N ALA A 118 -6.95 9.70 -11.61
CA ALA A 118 -6.72 8.28 -11.93
C ALA A 118 -7.81 7.37 -11.32
N ILE A 119 -8.23 7.62 -10.09
CA ILE A 119 -9.30 6.87 -9.43
C ILE A 119 -10.63 7.02 -10.19
N ILE A 120 -10.98 8.24 -10.64
CA ILE A 120 -12.19 8.47 -11.45
C ILE A 120 -12.16 7.60 -12.71
N GLU A 121 -11.07 7.67 -13.46
CA GLU A 121 -10.92 6.91 -14.71
C GLU A 121 -10.93 5.40 -14.46
N LEU A 122 -10.20 4.91 -13.46
CA LEU A 122 -10.16 3.49 -13.11
C LEU A 122 -11.51 2.96 -12.58
N ALA A 123 -12.26 3.78 -11.85
CA ALA A 123 -13.60 3.42 -11.36
C ALA A 123 -14.61 3.28 -12.50
N ASP A 124 -14.48 4.10 -13.55
CA ASP A 124 -15.30 4.02 -14.76
C ASP A 124 -14.91 2.82 -15.64
N MET A 125 -13.61 2.66 -15.91
CA MET A 125 -13.09 1.56 -16.73
C MET A 125 -13.33 0.18 -16.10
N TYR A 126 -13.23 0.08 -14.76
CA TYR A 126 -13.30 -1.19 -14.03
C TYR A 126 -14.36 -1.13 -12.92
N PRO A 127 -15.64 -1.18 -13.30
CA PRO A 127 -16.75 -0.98 -12.36
C PRO A 127 -16.89 -2.05 -11.27
N THR A 128 -16.20 -3.18 -11.37
CA THR A 128 -16.16 -4.24 -10.34
C THR A 128 -14.97 -4.10 -9.38
N ALA A 129 -13.97 -3.28 -9.73
CA ALA A 129 -12.76 -3.13 -8.93
C ALA A 129 -13.02 -2.42 -7.61
N GLN A 130 -12.52 -2.96 -6.50
CA GLN A 130 -12.36 -2.27 -5.24
C GLN A 130 -11.06 -1.45 -5.29
N LEU A 131 -11.15 -0.16 -5.01
CA LEU A 131 -10.03 0.76 -5.01
C LEU A 131 -9.61 1.02 -3.56
N LEU A 132 -8.30 1.04 -3.26
CA LEU A 132 -7.80 1.27 -1.91
C LEU A 132 -6.70 2.32 -1.92
N ILE A 133 -6.91 3.40 -1.17
CA ILE A 133 -5.85 4.36 -0.83
C ILE A 133 -5.20 3.91 0.47
N SER A 134 -3.86 3.75 0.47
CA SER A 134 -3.08 3.50 1.67
C SER A 134 -2.11 4.66 1.90
N THR A 135 -2.23 5.33 3.04
CA THR A 135 -1.50 6.57 3.33
C THR A 135 -0.80 6.54 4.68
N SER A 136 0.37 7.15 4.76
CA SER A 136 1.05 7.45 6.03
C SER A 136 0.42 8.63 6.78
N ALA A 137 -0.63 9.23 6.23
CA ALA A 137 -1.30 10.40 6.76
C ALA A 137 -0.36 11.61 6.98
N PRO A 138 0.27 12.16 5.94
CA PRO A 138 1.04 13.39 6.08
C PRO A 138 0.13 14.51 6.63
N THR A 139 0.68 15.43 7.42
CA THR A 139 -0.11 16.46 8.13
C THR A 139 -1.04 17.27 7.23
N GLY A 140 -0.65 17.48 5.97
CA GLY A 140 -1.49 18.13 4.95
C GLY A 140 -2.77 17.36 4.59
N MET A 141 -2.88 16.07 4.91
CA MET A 141 -4.07 15.26 4.64
C MET A 141 -5.32 15.80 5.33
N ILE A 142 -5.19 16.44 6.49
CA ILE A 142 -6.31 17.01 7.25
C ILE A 142 -7.12 17.98 6.37
N TYR A 143 -6.43 18.76 5.52
CA TYR A 143 -7.09 19.73 4.63
C TYR A 143 -7.81 19.06 3.46
N HIS A 144 -7.49 17.81 3.15
CA HIS A 144 -8.12 17.04 2.07
C HIS A 144 -9.19 16.05 2.56
N LEU A 145 -9.38 15.92 3.87
CA LEU A 145 -10.28 14.92 4.45
C LEU A 145 -11.73 15.08 3.95
N GLY A 146 -12.25 16.31 3.94
CA GLY A 146 -13.61 16.57 3.46
C GLY A 146 -13.80 16.23 1.98
N GLU A 147 -12.80 16.54 1.14
CA GLU A 147 -12.80 16.17 -0.27
C GLU A 147 -12.73 14.65 -0.44
N LEU A 148 -11.85 13.96 0.31
CA LEU A 148 -11.72 12.52 0.28
C LEU A 148 -13.03 11.82 0.70
N ILE A 149 -13.70 12.30 1.75
CA ILE A 149 -15.00 11.78 2.20
C ILE A 149 -16.03 11.94 1.08
N SER A 150 -16.21 13.16 0.57
CA SER A 150 -17.16 13.44 -0.51
C SER A 150 -16.92 12.55 -1.73
N PHE A 151 -15.64 12.38 -2.10
CA PHE A 151 -15.22 11.52 -3.20
C PHE A 151 -15.49 10.03 -2.91
N SER A 152 -15.25 9.58 -1.69
CA SER A 152 -15.54 8.21 -1.25
C SER A 152 -17.04 7.91 -1.19
N MET A 153 -17.88 8.90 -0.95
CA MET A 153 -19.34 8.75 -1.02
C MET A 153 -19.83 8.55 -2.48
N GLN A 154 -19.19 9.21 -3.44
CA GLN A 154 -19.50 9.06 -4.87
C GLN A 154 -19.00 7.72 -5.42
N ILE A 155 -17.78 7.31 -5.05
CA ILE A 155 -17.16 6.04 -5.46
C ILE A 155 -17.23 5.05 -4.28
N LYS A 156 -18.38 4.39 -4.12
CA LYS A 156 -18.68 3.50 -2.98
C LYS A 156 -17.67 2.34 -2.77
N ARG A 157 -16.85 2.04 -3.78
CA ARG A 157 -15.82 0.98 -3.73
C ARG A 157 -14.43 1.52 -3.40
N LEU A 158 -14.30 2.80 -3.07
CA LEU A 158 -13.05 3.39 -2.61
C LEU A 158 -12.89 3.15 -1.11
N GLY A 159 -11.89 2.39 -0.72
CA GLY A 159 -11.47 2.12 0.66
C GLY A 159 -10.35 3.06 1.11
N LEU A 160 -10.18 3.17 2.43
CA LEU A 160 -9.13 3.96 3.07
C LEU A 160 -8.36 3.11 4.07
N GLN A 161 -7.04 3.12 3.97
CA GLN A 161 -6.13 2.46 4.88
C GLN A 161 -5.06 3.45 5.36
N PHE A 162 -4.69 3.36 6.62
CA PHE A 162 -3.62 4.16 7.22
C PHE A 162 -2.43 3.28 7.59
N SER A 163 -1.23 3.73 7.24
CA SER A 163 0.03 3.13 7.68
C SER A 163 0.32 3.59 9.11
N VAL A 164 -0.09 2.79 10.08
CA VAL A 164 0.07 3.05 11.52
C VAL A 164 1.42 2.54 12.00
N HIS A 165 1.67 1.25 11.89
CA HIS A 165 2.92 0.52 12.12
C HIS A 165 3.50 0.56 13.54
N GLU A 166 3.02 1.46 14.40
CA GLU A 166 3.46 1.58 15.80
C GLU A 166 2.27 1.98 16.68
N SER A 167 2.35 1.68 17.97
CA SER A 167 1.28 1.97 18.93
C SER A 167 1.46 3.32 19.66
N THR A 168 2.59 4.01 19.43
CA THR A 168 2.89 5.34 19.99
C THR A 168 3.38 6.30 18.91
N ASP A 169 3.13 7.59 19.08
CA ASP A 169 3.56 8.63 18.12
C ASP A 169 5.10 8.74 18.07
N GLU A 170 5.77 8.53 19.20
CA GLU A 170 7.23 8.60 19.31
C GLU A 170 7.92 7.46 18.55
N ALA A 171 7.43 6.23 18.69
CA ALA A 171 7.95 5.07 17.95
C ALA A 171 7.65 5.23 16.45
N ARG A 172 6.43 5.67 16.13
CA ARG A 172 6.01 5.90 14.75
C ARG A 172 6.86 6.96 14.05
N ALA A 173 7.21 8.06 14.73
CA ALA A 173 8.07 9.10 14.18
C ALA A 173 9.49 8.60 13.83
N LYS A 174 10.00 7.60 14.55
CA LYS A 174 11.29 6.95 14.20
C LYS A 174 11.17 6.08 12.96
N LEU A 175 10.04 5.40 12.80
CA LEU A 175 9.78 4.51 11.67
C LEU A 175 9.40 5.28 10.40
N ILE A 176 8.60 6.34 10.55
CA ILE A 176 8.12 7.23 9.47
C ILE A 176 8.63 8.65 9.75
N PRO A 177 9.87 8.98 9.36
CA PRO A 177 10.56 10.20 9.78
C PRO A 177 10.15 11.45 8.97
N THR A 178 8.87 11.63 8.74
CA THR A 178 8.28 12.81 8.10
C THR A 178 7.12 13.33 8.95
N ASN A 179 6.70 14.57 8.70
CA ASN A 179 5.59 15.17 9.43
C ASN A 179 4.27 14.46 9.05
N THR A 180 3.82 13.56 9.92
CA THR A 180 2.54 12.86 9.79
C THR A 180 1.58 13.27 10.90
N CYS A 181 0.29 13.05 10.69
CA CYS A 181 -0.72 13.17 11.72
C CYS A 181 -0.40 12.23 12.90
N THR A 182 -0.75 12.63 14.11
CA THR A 182 -0.67 11.75 15.28
C THR A 182 -1.64 10.59 15.16
N LEU A 183 -1.41 9.51 15.90
CA LEU A 183 -2.30 8.34 15.91
C LEU A 183 -3.74 8.74 16.29
N ARG A 184 -3.90 9.66 17.25
CA ARG A 184 -5.21 10.21 17.63
C ARG A 184 -5.87 10.97 16.49
N GLN A 185 -5.12 11.75 15.71
CA GLN A 185 -5.65 12.44 14.53
C GLN A 185 -6.03 11.44 13.42
N ILE A 186 -5.22 10.39 13.22
CA ILE A 186 -5.53 9.31 12.27
C ILE A 186 -6.83 8.60 12.67
N ALA A 187 -6.99 8.26 13.96
CA ALA A 187 -8.20 7.64 14.47
C ALA A 187 -9.43 8.54 14.19
N ALA A 188 -9.36 9.82 14.56
CA ALA A 188 -10.46 10.78 14.34
C ALA A 188 -10.79 10.94 12.84
N MET A 189 -9.79 10.96 11.95
CA MET A 189 -10.02 11.03 10.50
C MET A 189 -10.73 9.78 9.98
N GLY A 190 -10.31 8.60 10.41
CA GLY A 190 -10.92 7.35 9.99
C GLY A 190 -12.33 7.16 10.54
N ASP A 191 -12.58 7.53 11.81
CA ASP A 191 -13.90 7.53 12.42
C ASP A 191 -14.85 8.47 11.67
N THR A 192 -14.37 9.68 11.34
CA THR A 192 -15.14 10.63 10.53
C THR A 192 -15.44 10.04 9.15
N TRP A 193 -14.44 9.48 8.48
CA TRP A 193 -14.64 8.83 7.17
C TRP A 193 -15.64 7.66 7.25
N ALA A 194 -15.58 6.84 8.31
CA ALA A 194 -16.50 5.74 8.54
C ALA A 194 -17.94 6.24 8.75
N ALA A 195 -18.13 7.28 9.58
CA ALA A 195 -19.43 7.86 9.87
C ALA A 195 -20.16 8.37 8.62
N PHE A 196 -19.43 8.99 7.68
CA PHE A 196 -20.02 9.52 6.44
C PHE A 196 -20.17 8.48 5.33
N THR A 197 -19.28 7.49 5.27
CA THR A 197 -19.27 6.51 4.16
C THR A 197 -19.96 5.20 4.49
N GLY A 198 -20.18 4.90 5.76
CA GLY A 198 -20.69 3.62 6.25
C GLY A 198 -19.72 2.45 6.06
N ARG A 199 -18.43 2.72 5.81
CA ARG A 199 -17.40 1.68 5.57
C ARG A 199 -16.34 1.72 6.66
N LYS A 200 -15.77 0.55 6.96
CA LYS A 200 -14.69 0.43 7.94
C LYS A 200 -13.36 0.95 7.34
N PRO A 201 -12.68 1.89 7.98
CA PRO A 201 -11.29 2.20 7.65
C PRO A 201 -10.38 1.06 8.12
N PHE A 202 -9.22 0.96 7.48
CA PHE A 202 -8.20 -0.02 7.83
C PHE A 202 -6.97 0.68 8.39
N PHE A 203 -6.26 0.02 9.29
CA PHE A 203 -4.87 0.37 9.51
C PHE A 203 -3.95 -0.83 9.24
N ASN A 204 -2.77 -0.53 8.71
CA ASN A 204 -1.71 -1.51 8.49
C ASN A 204 -0.67 -1.38 9.60
N TYR A 205 -0.23 -2.53 10.11
CA TYR A 205 0.73 -2.61 11.21
C TYR A 205 1.83 -3.61 10.84
N CYS A 206 3.05 -3.11 10.74
CA CYS A 206 4.23 -3.92 10.49
C CYS A 206 4.77 -4.40 11.84
N VAL A 207 4.57 -5.68 12.13
CA VAL A 207 4.96 -6.27 13.42
C VAL A 207 6.46 -6.55 13.47
N ASN A 208 7.09 -6.17 14.57
CA ASN A 208 8.48 -6.49 14.88
C ASN A 208 8.64 -6.79 16.38
N THR A 209 9.86 -7.08 16.84
CA THR A 209 10.12 -7.44 18.24
C THR A 209 9.86 -6.32 19.25
N ASP A 210 9.81 -5.07 18.80
CA ASP A 210 9.70 -3.89 19.67
C ASP A 210 8.26 -3.38 19.79
N ASN A 211 7.32 -3.89 18.96
CA ASN A 211 5.95 -3.39 18.85
C ASN A 211 4.87 -4.49 18.86
N ASN A 212 5.16 -5.66 19.42
CA ASN A 212 4.30 -6.86 19.39
C ASN A 212 3.73 -7.26 20.76
N GLY A 213 3.79 -6.37 21.74
CA GLY A 213 3.35 -6.65 23.10
C GLY A 213 1.85 -6.47 23.30
N ALA A 214 1.29 -7.09 24.38
CA ALA A 214 -0.10 -6.88 24.78
C ALA A 214 -0.40 -5.41 25.12
N ASP A 215 0.60 -4.64 25.58
CA ASP A 215 0.46 -3.20 25.81
C ASP A 215 0.27 -2.43 24.50
N ASP A 216 0.92 -2.87 23.42
CA ASP A 216 0.72 -2.30 22.09
C ASP A 216 -0.71 -2.53 21.60
N ALA A 217 -1.22 -3.76 21.74
CA ALA A 217 -2.58 -4.11 21.40
C ALA A 217 -3.61 -3.25 22.16
N ARG A 218 -3.43 -3.10 23.50
CA ARG A 218 -4.30 -2.26 24.32
C ARG A 218 -4.26 -0.77 23.90
N ARG A 219 -3.05 -0.22 23.62
CA ARG A 219 -2.92 1.15 23.13
C ARG A 219 -3.64 1.36 21.80
N LEU A 220 -3.48 0.41 20.87
CA LEU A 220 -4.18 0.46 19.58
C LEU A 220 -5.69 0.39 19.76
N ALA A 221 -6.21 -0.52 20.61
CA ALA A 221 -7.66 -0.62 20.89
C ALA A 221 -8.23 0.63 21.56
N SER A 222 -7.43 1.32 22.38
CA SER A 222 -7.84 2.58 23.01
C SER A 222 -7.94 3.75 22.02
N LEU A 223 -7.25 3.67 20.88
CA LEU A 223 -7.23 4.71 19.83
C LEU A 223 -8.17 4.38 18.68
N PHE A 224 -8.15 3.14 18.22
CA PHE A 224 -8.90 2.65 17.06
C PHE A 224 -9.98 1.68 17.54
N ASN A 225 -11.23 2.13 17.57
CA ASN A 225 -12.34 1.30 18.04
C ASN A 225 -12.46 0.02 17.17
N PRO A 226 -12.34 -1.19 17.73
CA PRO A 226 -12.42 -2.45 16.97
C PRO A 226 -13.75 -2.68 16.24
N ASP A 227 -14.85 -2.09 16.72
CA ASP A 227 -16.14 -2.15 16.04
C ASP A 227 -16.16 -1.33 14.74
N VAL A 228 -15.33 -0.29 14.64
CA VAL A 228 -15.27 0.63 13.50
C VAL A 228 -14.10 0.29 12.57
N TRP A 229 -12.96 -0.15 13.13
CA TRP A 229 -11.72 -0.34 12.39
C TRP A 229 -11.41 -1.80 12.11
N GLU A 230 -10.74 -2.07 11.00
CA GLU A 230 -10.07 -3.34 10.72
C GLU A 230 -8.56 -3.15 10.67
N CYS A 231 -7.82 -4.20 11.07
CA CYS A 231 -6.35 -4.18 11.05
C CYS A 231 -5.81 -5.18 10.02
N THR A 232 -4.72 -4.81 9.36
CA THR A 232 -3.88 -5.72 8.58
C THR A 232 -2.50 -5.79 9.21
N LEU A 233 -2.09 -6.96 9.69
CA LEU A 233 -0.73 -7.22 10.11
C LEU A 233 0.12 -7.57 8.88
N SER A 234 1.29 -6.97 8.78
CA SER A 234 2.19 -7.17 7.64
C SER A 234 3.56 -7.62 8.08
N VAL A 235 4.13 -8.57 7.33
CA VAL A 235 5.54 -8.95 7.40
C VAL A 235 6.38 -7.81 6.80
N ILE A 236 7.48 -7.46 7.47
CA ILE A 236 8.52 -6.59 6.92
C ILE A 236 9.60 -7.45 6.29
N CYS A 237 9.87 -7.24 5.01
CA CYS A 237 11.02 -7.83 4.33
C CYS A 237 12.20 -6.87 4.43
N GLU A 238 13.32 -7.31 4.99
CA GLU A 238 14.55 -6.55 4.94
C GLU A 238 15.11 -6.52 3.52
N LYS A 239 15.92 -5.51 3.21
CA LYS A 239 16.38 -5.23 1.83
C LYS A 239 17.05 -6.43 1.17
N ASP A 240 17.83 -7.18 1.93
CA ASP A 240 18.64 -8.29 1.45
C ASP A 240 18.13 -9.66 1.96
N GLU A 241 16.93 -9.69 2.55
CA GLU A 241 16.33 -10.90 3.09
C GLU A 241 15.33 -11.50 2.09
N SER A 242 15.32 -12.83 1.94
CA SER A 242 14.25 -13.50 1.20
C SER A 242 12.94 -13.41 1.97
N VAL A 243 11.82 -13.40 1.27
CA VAL A 243 10.49 -13.40 1.90
C VAL A 243 10.31 -14.63 2.79
N ALA A 244 10.80 -15.80 2.36
CA ALA A 244 10.73 -17.01 3.16
C ALA A 244 11.43 -16.86 4.51
N ASN A 245 12.62 -16.25 4.54
CA ASN A 245 13.34 -15.98 5.77
C ASN A 245 12.62 -14.95 6.64
N SER A 246 12.09 -13.89 6.03
CA SER A 246 11.29 -12.86 6.72
C SER A 246 10.06 -13.47 7.39
N ILE A 247 9.33 -14.33 6.67
CA ILE A 247 8.16 -15.02 7.19
C ILE A 247 8.54 -15.93 8.37
N ASN A 248 9.55 -16.79 8.19
CA ASN A 248 9.99 -17.71 9.25
C ASN A 248 10.44 -16.96 10.51
N ARG A 249 11.17 -15.85 10.34
CA ARG A 249 11.62 -15.00 11.45
C ARG A 249 10.47 -14.32 12.20
N GLN A 250 9.40 -13.97 11.50
CA GLN A 250 8.32 -13.17 12.05
C GLN A 250 7.05 -13.96 12.38
N LEU A 251 6.99 -15.24 12.01
CA LEU A 251 5.76 -16.03 12.14
C LEU A 251 5.24 -16.07 13.59
N ASP A 252 6.11 -16.41 14.54
CA ASP A 252 5.74 -16.50 15.95
C ASP A 252 5.38 -15.14 16.54
N ILE A 253 6.10 -14.09 16.14
CA ILE A 253 5.86 -12.71 16.57
C ILE A 253 4.49 -12.24 16.09
N ILE A 254 4.19 -12.48 14.81
CA ILE A 254 2.92 -12.09 14.20
C ILE A 254 1.77 -12.87 14.82
N GLU A 255 1.93 -14.18 15.01
CA GLU A 255 0.87 -15.02 15.58
C GLU A 255 0.58 -14.64 17.05
N GLY A 256 1.62 -14.37 17.83
CA GLY A 256 1.46 -13.90 19.21
C GLY A 256 0.74 -12.55 19.27
N PHE A 257 1.14 -11.59 18.41
CA PHE A 257 0.50 -10.28 18.37
C PHE A 257 -0.91 -10.33 17.78
N ARG A 258 -1.16 -11.20 16.79
CA ARG A 258 -2.50 -11.45 16.25
C ARG A 258 -3.48 -11.82 17.35
N LYS A 259 -3.07 -12.77 18.22
CA LYS A 259 -3.89 -13.19 19.35
C LYS A 259 -4.15 -12.04 20.33
N ALA A 260 -3.13 -11.26 20.68
CA ALA A 260 -3.29 -10.10 21.56
C ALA A 260 -4.26 -9.06 20.99
N MET A 261 -4.23 -8.83 19.68
CA MET A 261 -5.16 -7.91 19.01
C MET A 261 -6.58 -8.48 18.93
N GLU A 262 -6.74 -9.79 18.71
CA GLU A 262 -8.05 -10.46 18.73
C GLU A 262 -8.68 -10.42 20.12
N ASP A 263 -7.86 -10.58 21.18
CA ASP A 263 -8.31 -10.45 22.58
C ASP A 263 -8.84 -9.02 22.89
N GLU A 264 -8.32 -8.00 22.18
CA GLU A 264 -8.82 -6.62 22.23
C GLU A 264 -10.00 -6.36 21.27
N GLY A 265 -10.50 -7.39 20.58
CA GLY A 265 -11.71 -7.33 19.76
C GLY A 265 -11.49 -7.00 18.28
N PHE A 266 -10.25 -6.89 17.79
CA PHE A 266 -10.00 -6.58 16.40
C PHE A 266 -10.27 -7.75 15.45
N HIS A 267 -10.90 -7.45 14.32
CA HIS A 267 -10.86 -8.32 13.15
C HIS A 267 -9.57 -8.07 12.36
N LEU A 268 -8.78 -9.12 12.18
CA LEU A 268 -7.45 -9.03 11.62
C LEU A 268 -7.31 -9.76 10.29
N ARG A 269 -6.43 -9.21 9.45
CA ARG A 269 -5.87 -9.90 8.29
C ARG A 269 -4.36 -9.95 8.45
N VAL A 270 -3.76 -11.09 8.16
CA VAL A 270 -2.31 -11.18 8.03
C VAL A 270 -1.99 -11.13 6.54
N PHE A 271 -1.21 -10.14 6.13
CA PHE A 271 -0.69 -10.06 4.78
C PHE A 271 0.60 -10.88 4.70
N ASN A 272 0.52 -11.98 3.97
CA ASN A 272 1.66 -12.82 3.65
C ASN A 272 2.10 -12.52 2.21
N PRO A 273 3.31 -11.98 2.00
CA PRO A 273 3.84 -11.65 0.68
C PRO A 273 4.43 -12.86 -0.06
N ALA A 274 4.01 -14.08 0.22
CA ALA A 274 4.54 -15.29 -0.40
C ALA A 274 4.60 -15.20 -1.94
N GLY A 275 5.69 -15.68 -2.52
CA GLY A 275 5.91 -15.72 -3.96
C GLY A 275 6.47 -14.44 -4.57
N GLN A 276 7.04 -13.53 -3.76
CA GLN A 276 7.63 -12.27 -4.25
C GLN A 276 9.14 -12.16 -4.07
N ASP A 277 9.71 -13.07 -3.31
CA ASP A 277 11.12 -13.03 -2.87
C ASP A 277 12.11 -13.11 -4.02
N ASP A 278 11.79 -13.84 -5.07
CA ASP A 278 12.65 -14.02 -6.23
C ASP A 278 12.62 -12.84 -7.22
N ILE A 279 11.62 -11.96 -7.12
CA ILE A 279 11.49 -10.78 -7.98
C ILE A 279 11.62 -9.44 -7.24
N GLY A 280 11.85 -9.47 -5.92
CA GLY A 280 12.01 -8.25 -5.10
C GLY A 280 10.76 -7.37 -5.08
N GLY A 281 9.57 -7.97 -5.01
CA GLY A 281 8.27 -7.29 -5.03
C GLY A 281 7.64 -7.05 -3.66
N GLY A 282 8.25 -7.56 -2.58
CA GLY A 282 7.73 -7.42 -1.21
C GLY A 282 7.88 -6.01 -0.63
N CYS A 283 7.13 -5.74 0.45
CA CYS A 283 7.30 -4.53 1.24
C CYS A 283 8.76 -4.39 1.70
N GLY A 284 9.36 -3.24 1.44
CA GLY A 284 10.76 -2.97 1.75
C GLY A 284 11.74 -3.34 0.64
N GLN A 285 11.39 -4.20 -0.30
CA GLN A 285 12.31 -4.67 -1.33
C GLN A 285 12.49 -3.65 -2.47
N LEU A 286 11.55 -3.47 -3.38
CA LEU A 286 11.64 -2.55 -4.54
C LEU A 286 13.03 -2.55 -5.20
N TRP A 287 13.54 -3.72 -5.53
CA TRP A 287 14.94 -3.92 -5.95
C TRP A 287 15.28 -3.20 -7.25
N TYR A 288 14.30 -3.08 -8.16
CA TYR A 288 14.56 -2.42 -9.42
C TYR A 288 14.74 -0.91 -9.24
N PHE A 289 13.90 -0.29 -8.42
CA PHE A 289 14.04 1.11 -8.04
C PHE A 289 15.41 1.40 -7.41
N GLN A 290 15.86 0.54 -6.49
CA GLN A 290 17.17 0.66 -5.86
C GLN A 290 18.32 0.54 -6.87
N LYS A 291 18.21 -0.37 -7.86
CA LYS A 291 19.19 -0.46 -8.96
C LYS A 291 19.17 0.78 -9.85
N TRP A 292 17.98 1.27 -10.17
CA TRP A 292 17.81 2.46 -11.00
C TRP A 292 18.43 3.70 -10.34
N LEU A 293 18.25 3.87 -9.02
CA LEU A 293 18.87 4.96 -8.27
C LEU A 293 20.40 4.91 -8.40
N LYS A 294 21.03 3.75 -8.20
CA LYS A 294 22.49 3.57 -8.32
C LYS A 294 23.04 3.91 -9.71
N SER A 295 22.21 3.83 -10.74
CA SER A 295 22.61 4.09 -12.14
C SER A 295 22.31 5.52 -12.61
N ASN A 296 21.48 6.30 -11.88
CA ASN A 296 20.98 7.60 -12.32
C ASN A 296 21.26 8.74 -11.32
N LEU A 297 21.83 8.44 -10.14
CA LEU A 297 22.38 9.39 -9.18
C LEU A 297 23.89 9.21 -9.04
#